data_3cc179bdba70cc23907c57afc5007d7b
#
_entry.id   3cc179bdba70cc23907c57afc5007d7b
#
_cell.length_a   1.000
_cell.length_b   1.000
_cell.length_c   1.000
_cell.angle_alpha   90.00
_cell.angle_beta   90.00
_cell.angle_gamma   90.00
#
_symmetry.space_group_name_H-M   'P 1'
#
loop_
_entity.id
_entity.type
_entity.pdbx_description
1 polymer ?
#
loop_
_entity_poly.entity_id
_entity_poly.type
_entity_poly.pdbx_seq_one_letter_code
_entity_poly.pdbx_strand_id
1 'polypeptide(L)'
;MNTKFGKLVSGCIEYAPDRLIDGDSMVFTTDPALMLQHGYKMIVKDGAITNHYTITEDDTSITVHYNQDIEDVRMMRLAQLDAYDKSTAVNEFYLGNVGIWAGRDDRTALERAVDKWEAEGNTTYPLCDEKIGVVNIPIATMRLILKDVEVYAIKCMQRTFEHSMAIKALNTIEEIQNYDFTTGYPEKPVFNIQ
;
A
#
# COMPACT_ATOMS: atom_id res chain seq x y z
N MET A 1 -20.40 16.88 13.23
CA MET A 1 -20.26 15.55 13.87
C MET A 1 -21.33 15.43 14.93
N ASN A 2 -22.14 14.37 14.92
CA ASN A 2 -23.11 14.17 16.01
C ASN A 2 -22.36 13.67 17.25
N THR A 3 -22.37 14.46 18.31
CA THR A 3 -21.83 14.06 19.63
C THR A 3 -22.63 12.86 20.14
N LYS A 4 -21.92 11.79 20.52
CA LYS A 4 -22.53 10.60 21.11
C LYS A 4 -22.26 10.57 22.60
N PHE A 5 -23.22 10.03 23.36
CA PHE A 5 -23.14 9.87 24.80
C PHE A 5 -23.28 8.41 25.19
N GLY A 6 -22.69 8.01 26.32
CA GLY A 6 -22.74 6.64 26.81
C GLY A 6 -22.29 6.49 28.26
N LYS A 7 -22.40 5.27 28.78
CA LYS A 7 -21.89 4.83 30.08
C LYS A 7 -20.88 3.73 29.86
N LEU A 8 -19.89 3.65 30.71
CA LEU A 8 -18.98 2.50 30.72
C LEU A 8 -19.54 1.43 31.66
N VAL A 9 -19.93 0.29 31.10
CA VAL A 9 -20.48 -0.84 31.85
C VAL A 9 -19.63 -2.06 31.59
N SER A 10 -18.98 -2.57 32.62
CA SER A 10 -18.09 -3.75 32.52
C SER A 10 -17.03 -3.64 31.42
N GLY A 11 -16.47 -2.44 31.19
CA GLY A 11 -15.44 -2.19 30.18
C GLY A 11 -15.98 -1.98 28.76
N CYS A 12 -17.30 -2.00 28.56
CA CYS A 12 -17.96 -1.73 27.28
C CYS A 12 -18.75 -0.43 27.33
N ILE A 13 -18.83 0.28 26.21
CA ILE A 13 -19.62 1.49 26.10
C ILE A 13 -21.08 1.10 25.76
N GLU A 14 -21.97 1.43 26.67
CA GLU A 14 -23.41 1.40 26.44
C GLU A 14 -23.85 2.79 26.03
N TYR A 15 -24.33 2.92 24.80
CA TYR A 15 -24.76 4.21 24.25
C TYR A 15 -26.04 4.72 24.90
N ALA A 16 -26.14 6.02 25.08
CA ALA A 16 -27.38 6.65 25.54
C ALA A 16 -28.52 6.35 24.57
N PRO A 17 -29.74 6.09 25.10
CA PRO A 17 -30.92 5.91 24.25
C PRO A 17 -31.28 7.23 23.57
N ASP A 18 -32.00 7.15 22.46
CA ASP A 18 -32.48 8.32 21.71
C ASP A 18 -33.47 9.18 22.54
N ARG A 19 -33.98 8.60 23.61
CA ARG A 19 -34.97 9.24 24.49
C ARG A 19 -34.57 9.04 25.95
N LEU A 20 -34.52 10.12 26.70
CA LEU A 20 -34.34 10.08 28.16
C LEU A 20 -35.68 10.29 28.85
N ILE A 21 -35.88 9.67 30.01
CA ILE A 21 -36.96 9.93 30.92
C ILE A 21 -36.43 10.87 31.99
N ASP A 22 -36.97 12.09 32.07
CA ASP A 22 -36.62 13.09 33.06
C ASP A 22 -37.89 13.47 33.87
N GLY A 23 -37.99 12.94 35.06
CA GLY A 23 -39.26 12.98 35.82
C GLY A 23 -40.35 12.24 35.10
N ASP A 24 -41.50 12.93 34.90
CA ASP A 24 -42.66 12.38 34.15
C ASP A 24 -42.59 12.69 32.64
N SER A 25 -41.52 13.25 32.18
CA SER A 25 -41.34 13.71 30.78
C SER A 25 -40.36 12.87 30.00
N MET A 26 -40.68 12.65 28.72
CA MET A 26 -39.80 12.03 27.74
C MET A 26 -39.05 13.14 26.98
N VAL A 27 -37.71 13.14 27.02
CA VAL A 27 -36.89 14.20 26.44
C VAL A 27 -35.99 13.64 25.35
N PHE A 28 -35.97 14.32 24.20
CA PHE A 28 -34.99 14.09 23.13
C PHE A 28 -33.91 15.17 23.27
N THR A 29 -32.74 14.82 23.69
CA THR A 29 -31.69 15.81 23.92
C THR A 29 -30.31 15.30 23.58
N THR A 30 -29.46 16.24 23.21
CA THR A 30 -28.00 16.07 23.14
C THR A 30 -27.30 17.10 24.02
N ASP A 31 -28.02 17.71 24.98
CA ASP A 31 -27.46 18.63 25.96
C ASP A 31 -26.51 17.85 26.90
N PRO A 32 -25.21 18.17 26.91
CA PRO A 32 -24.24 17.46 27.73
C PRO A 32 -24.54 17.51 29.24
N ALA A 33 -25.11 18.59 29.71
CA ALA A 33 -25.42 18.75 31.15
C ALA A 33 -26.56 17.79 31.55
N LEU A 34 -27.62 17.72 30.76
CA LEU A 34 -28.73 16.80 31.03
C LEU A 34 -28.31 15.34 30.84
N MET A 35 -27.51 15.04 29.82
CA MET A 35 -26.94 13.70 29.62
C MET A 35 -26.12 13.25 30.82
N LEU A 36 -25.25 14.13 31.34
CA LEU A 36 -24.42 13.84 32.50
C LEU A 36 -25.26 13.63 33.75
N GLN A 37 -26.32 14.41 33.95
CA GLN A 37 -27.26 14.26 35.08
C GLN A 37 -27.91 12.85 35.09
N HIS A 38 -28.16 12.28 33.88
CA HIS A 38 -28.63 10.89 33.71
C HIS A 38 -27.52 9.86 33.68
N GLY A 39 -26.28 10.27 33.99
CA GLY A 39 -25.09 9.43 34.08
C GLY A 39 -24.49 9.02 32.71
N TYR A 40 -24.86 9.72 31.63
CA TYR A 40 -24.26 9.53 30.32
C TYR A 40 -23.18 10.58 30.07
N LYS A 41 -21.97 10.13 29.79
CA LYS A 41 -20.81 10.97 29.48
C LYS A 41 -20.61 11.12 27.99
N MET A 42 -19.97 12.19 27.58
CA MET A 42 -19.62 12.41 26.18
C MET A 42 -18.60 11.38 25.71
N ILE A 43 -18.82 10.77 24.54
CA ILE A 43 -17.88 9.82 23.94
C ILE A 43 -16.93 10.59 23.02
N VAL A 44 -15.66 10.59 23.34
CA VAL A 44 -14.57 11.18 22.57
C VAL A 44 -13.82 10.04 21.86
N LYS A 45 -13.49 10.22 20.59
CA LYS A 45 -12.66 9.30 19.82
C LYS A 45 -11.33 9.97 19.53
N ASP A 46 -10.25 9.31 19.95
CA ASP A 46 -8.89 9.77 19.76
C ASP A 46 -8.13 8.78 18.86
N GLY A 47 -7.57 9.27 17.76
CA GLY A 47 -6.91 8.49 16.74
C GLY A 47 -7.81 7.95 15.61
N ALA A 48 -7.21 7.29 14.65
CA ALA A 48 -7.90 6.61 13.56
C ALA A 48 -8.54 5.31 14.07
N ILE A 49 -9.76 5.02 13.65
CA ILE A 49 -10.51 3.84 14.10
C ILE A 49 -9.75 2.56 13.70
N THR A 50 -9.38 1.76 14.70
CA THR A 50 -8.74 0.45 14.55
C THR A 50 -9.46 -0.58 15.39
N ASN A 51 -9.07 -1.85 15.27
CA ASN A 51 -9.59 -2.93 16.11
C ASN A 51 -8.93 -2.97 17.52
N HIS A 52 -7.84 -2.22 17.70
CA HIS A 52 -7.11 -2.12 18.96
C HIS A 52 -7.36 -0.76 19.59
N TYR A 53 -7.96 -0.75 20.75
CA TYR A 53 -8.27 0.47 21.48
C TYR A 53 -8.21 0.28 23.00
N THR A 54 -7.98 1.37 23.70
CA THR A 54 -8.13 1.47 25.17
C THR A 54 -9.21 2.49 25.47
N ILE A 55 -9.88 2.31 26.61
CA ILE A 55 -10.93 3.23 27.05
C ILE A 55 -10.48 3.87 28.37
N THR A 56 -10.54 5.17 28.44
CA THR A 56 -10.37 5.94 29.69
C THR A 56 -11.64 6.70 29.98
N GLU A 57 -11.92 6.94 31.26
CA GLU A 57 -13.12 7.63 31.72
C GLU A 57 -12.71 8.69 32.75
N ASP A 58 -13.25 9.89 32.59
CA ASP A 58 -13.17 10.96 33.55
C ASP A 58 -14.59 11.36 34.06
N ASP A 59 -14.74 12.50 34.74
CA ASP A 59 -16.01 12.93 35.32
C ASP A 59 -17.06 13.28 34.22
N THR A 60 -16.65 13.65 33.01
CA THR A 60 -17.50 14.22 31.97
C THR A 60 -17.46 13.47 30.67
N SER A 61 -16.40 12.68 30.44
CA SER A 61 -16.18 12.01 29.17
C SER A 61 -15.72 10.56 29.29
N ILE A 62 -15.96 9.80 28.23
CA ILE A 62 -15.38 8.49 27.97
C ILE A 62 -14.55 8.64 26.69
N THR A 63 -13.23 8.48 26.81
CA THR A 63 -12.33 8.59 25.66
C THR A 63 -11.94 7.21 25.16
N VAL A 64 -12.19 6.96 23.88
CA VAL A 64 -11.74 5.76 23.17
C VAL A 64 -10.47 6.10 22.42
N HIS A 65 -9.33 5.62 22.92
CA HIS A 65 -8.02 5.77 22.28
C HIS A 65 -7.78 4.61 21.33
N TYR A 66 -7.81 4.88 20.02
CA TYR A 66 -7.50 3.90 19.01
C TYR A 66 -5.98 3.78 18.82
N ASN A 67 -5.46 2.59 19.07
CA ASN A 67 -4.05 2.30 18.92
C ASN A 67 -3.82 1.59 17.56
N GLN A 68 -2.75 1.95 16.86
CA GLN A 68 -2.32 1.17 15.70
C GLN A 68 -1.69 -0.13 16.18
N ASP A 69 -2.10 -1.26 15.58
CA ASP A 69 -1.38 -2.52 15.74
C ASP A 69 -0.12 -2.51 14.87
N ILE A 70 0.99 -2.95 15.43
CA ILE A 70 2.26 -3.06 14.72
C ILE A 70 2.17 -3.98 13.51
N GLU A 71 1.36 -5.05 13.59
CA GLU A 71 1.17 -5.98 12.48
C GLU A 71 0.34 -5.37 11.35
N ASP A 72 -0.68 -4.57 11.66
CA ASP A 72 -1.44 -3.83 10.64
C ASP A 72 -0.53 -2.84 9.89
N VAL A 73 0.32 -2.11 10.62
CA VAL A 73 1.29 -1.17 10.01
C VAL A 73 2.30 -1.93 9.15
N ARG A 74 2.78 -3.08 9.62
CA ARG A 74 3.71 -3.95 8.89
C ARG A 74 3.08 -4.47 7.59
N MET A 75 1.84 -4.97 7.65
CA MET A 75 1.12 -5.43 6.46
C MET A 75 0.91 -4.30 5.46
N MET A 76 0.55 -3.10 5.92
CA MET A 76 0.43 -1.93 5.04
C MET A 76 1.76 -1.59 4.36
N ARG A 77 2.88 -1.63 5.10
CA ARG A 77 4.20 -1.31 4.54
C ARG A 77 4.65 -2.36 3.52
N LEU A 78 4.40 -3.63 3.78
CA LEU A 78 4.66 -4.73 2.84
C LEU A 78 3.78 -4.62 1.58
N ALA A 79 2.53 -4.20 1.70
CA ALA A 79 1.66 -3.95 0.55
C ALA A 79 2.16 -2.77 -0.30
N GLN A 80 2.71 -1.71 0.31
CA GLN A 80 3.35 -0.61 -0.40
C GLN A 80 4.61 -1.07 -1.14
N LEU A 81 5.43 -1.93 -0.54
CA LEU A 81 6.59 -2.54 -1.18
C LEU A 81 6.16 -3.40 -2.39
N ASP A 82 5.13 -4.23 -2.25
CA ASP A 82 4.59 -5.04 -3.36
C ASP A 82 4.07 -4.16 -4.52
N ALA A 83 3.38 -3.07 -4.20
CA ALA A 83 2.94 -2.11 -5.20
C ALA A 83 4.11 -1.41 -5.91
N TYR A 84 5.19 -1.08 -5.18
CA TYR A 84 6.40 -0.52 -5.74
C TYR A 84 7.11 -1.52 -6.66
N ASP A 85 7.24 -2.78 -6.23
CA ASP A 85 7.82 -3.87 -7.04
C ASP A 85 7.07 -4.10 -8.36
N LYS A 86 5.75 -3.87 -8.37
CA LYS A 86 4.91 -3.99 -9.56
C LYS A 86 4.81 -2.72 -10.41
N SER A 87 5.51 -1.65 -10.03
CA SER A 87 5.45 -0.36 -10.73
C SER A 87 6.52 -0.21 -11.80
N THR A 88 6.42 0.88 -12.59
CA THR A 88 7.47 1.31 -13.53
C THR A 88 8.77 1.70 -12.82
N ALA A 89 8.75 1.96 -11.50
CA ALA A 89 9.97 2.18 -10.74
C ALA A 89 10.95 1.01 -10.85
N VAL A 90 10.41 -0.23 -10.94
CA VAL A 90 11.16 -1.47 -10.98
C VAL A 90 11.06 -2.16 -12.35
N ASN A 91 9.91 -2.14 -13.00
CA ASN A 91 9.64 -2.92 -14.22
C ASN A 91 9.71 -2.06 -15.50
N GLU A 92 10.83 -1.40 -15.71
CA GLU A 92 11.05 -0.56 -16.89
C GLU A 92 12.53 -0.65 -17.33
N PHE A 93 12.77 -0.64 -18.63
CA PHE A 93 14.09 -0.39 -19.23
C PHE A 93 14.00 0.75 -20.23
N TYR A 94 15.12 1.26 -20.72
CA TYR A 94 15.13 2.39 -21.63
C TYR A 94 15.65 2.00 -23.02
N LEU A 95 14.92 2.44 -24.06
CA LEU A 95 15.43 2.53 -25.41
C LEU A 95 15.76 4.00 -25.71
N GLY A 96 17.04 4.32 -25.77
CA GLY A 96 17.49 5.71 -25.71
C GLY A 96 17.03 6.39 -24.42
N ASN A 97 16.13 7.37 -24.55
CA ASN A 97 15.55 8.11 -23.43
C ASN A 97 14.08 7.74 -23.13
N VAL A 98 13.54 6.74 -23.82
CA VAL A 98 12.13 6.33 -23.66
C VAL A 98 12.04 5.08 -22.79
N GLY A 99 11.29 5.18 -21.68
CA GLY A 99 11.05 4.05 -20.77
C GLY A 99 10.01 3.09 -21.36
N ILE A 100 10.41 1.83 -21.49
CA ILE A 100 9.59 0.72 -21.99
C ILE A 100 9.21 -0.17 -20.82
N TRP A 101 7.93 -0.45 -20.67
CA TRP A 101 7.42 -1.38 -19.66
C TRP A 101 7.93 -2.81 -19.90
N ALA A 102 8.35 -3.47 -18.82
CA ALA A 102 8.89 -4.82 -18.87
C ALA A 102 8.46 -5.64 -17.64
N GLY A 103 7.16 -5.74 -17.40
CA GLY A 103 6.61 -6.60 -16.36
C GLY A 103 7.00 -8.07 -16.57
N ARG A 104 6.88 -8.89 -15.54
CA ARG A 104 7.31 -10.30 -15.60
C ARG A 104 6.64 -11.08 -16.72
N ASP A 105 5.31 -10.94 -16.82
CA ASP A 105 4.53 -11.67 -17.84
C ASP A 105 4.82 -11.16 -19.24
N ASP A 106 5.03 -9.84 -19.39
CA ASP A 106 5.37 -9.21 -20.65
C ASP A 106 6.74 -9.65 -21.15
N ARG A 107 7.75 -9.75 -20.27
CA ARG A 107 9.09 -10.27 -20.64
C ARG A 107 9.01 -11.70 -21.16
N THR A 108 8.28 -12.56 -20.44
CA THR A 108 8.09 -13.96 -20.86
C THR A 108 7.34 -14.08 -22.19
N ALA A 109 6.31 -13.26 -22.39
CA ALA A 109 5.56 -13.23 -23.63
C ALA A 109 6.42 -12.71 -24.79
N LEU A 110 7.22 -11.68 -24.55
CA LEU A 110 8.11 -11.08 -25.54
C LEU A 110 9.23 -12.03 -25.97
N GLU A 111 9.85 -12.76 -25.03
CA GLU A 111 10.86 -13.78 -25.32
C GLU A 111 10.28 -14.86 -26.24
N ARG A 112 9.11 -15.41 -25.90
CA ARG A 112 8.42 -16.41 -26.72
C ARG A 112 8.02 -15.89 -28.12
N ALA A 113 7.64 -14.60 -28.19
CA ALA A 113 7.29 -13.97 -29.46
C ALA A 113 8.52 -13.83 -30.36
N VAL A 114 9.67 -13.42 -29.82
CA VAL A 114 10.95 -13.33 -30.55
C VAL A 114 11.37 -14.70 -31.05
N ASP A 115 11.28 -15.76 -30.21
CA ASP A 115 11.62 -17.12 -30.60
C ASP A 115 10.78 -17.61 -31.79
N LYS A 116 9.46 -17.42 -31.75
CA LYS A 116 8.56 -17.81 -32.86
C LYS A 116 8.83 -17.01 -34.11
N TRP A 117 9.05 -15.71 -33.98
CA TRP A 117 9.30 -14.81 -35.10
C TRP A 117 10.61 -15.15 -35.84
N GLU A 118 11.66 -15.52 -35.09
CA GLU A 118 12.93 -16.00 -35.65
C GLU A 118 12.76 -17.36 -36.35
N ALA A 119 11.98 -18.27 -35.75
CA ALA A 119 11.72 -19.59 -36.37
C ALA A 119 11.02 -19.52 -37.74
N GLU A 120 10.32 -18.41 -38.00
CA GLU A 120 9.73 -18.12 -39.32
C GLU A 120 10.74 -17.53 -40.34
N GLY A 121 12.02 -17.40 -39.95
CA GLY A 121 13.10 -16.90 -40.81
C GLY A 121 13.27 -15.39 -40.83
N ASN A 122 12.60 -14.67 -39.91
CA ASN A 122 12.76 -13.24 -39.78
C ASN A 122 14.11 -12.90 -39.12
N THR A 123 14.71 -11.77 -39.47
CA THR A 123 16.01 -11.31 -38.94
C THR A 123 15.87 -10.10 -38.01
N THR A 124 14.71 -9.43 -38.02
CA THR A 124 14.39 -8.29 -37.16
C THR A 124 13.05 -8.56 -36.48
N TYR A 125 12.91 -8.06 -35.23
CA TYR A 125 11.68 -8.11 -34.46
C TYR A 125 11.04 -6.71 -34.38
N PRO A 126 9.74 -6.55 -34.73
CA PRO A 126 9.04 -5.29 -34.64
C PRO A 126 8.60 -5.05 -33.18
N LEU A 127 9.38 -4.31 -32.40
CA LEU A 127 8.95 -3.89 -31.07
C LEU A 127 7.96 -2.74 -31.21
N CYS A 128 6.76 -2.95 -30.71
CA CYS A 128 5.66 -1.99 -30.73
C CYS A 128 5.42 -1.43 -29.33
N ASP A 129 5.48 -0.12 -29.18
CA ASP A 129 5.14 0.59 -27.96
C ASP A 129 4.50 1.95 -28.30
N GLU A 130 3.53 2.38 -27.51
CA GLU A 130 2.77 3.62 -27.78
C GLU A 130 3.66 4.88 -27.83
N LYS A 131 4.78 4.90 -27.09
CA LYS A 131 5.68 6.03 -27.01
C LYS A 131 6.68 6.12 -28.17
N ILE A 132 7.04 4.95 -28.75
CA ILE A 132 8.06 4.87 -29.82
C ILE A 132 7.50 4.40 -31.14
N GLY A 133 6.23 3.98 -31.20
CA GLY A 133 5.64 3.37 -32.38
C GLY A 133 6.20 1.97 -32.65
N VAL A 134 6.58 1.67 -33.89
CA VAL A 134 7.18 0.38 -34.30
C VAL A 134 8.66 0.59 -34.58
N VAL A 135 9.50 -0.11 -33.81
CA VAL A 135 10.96 -0.12 -34.01
C VAL A 135 11.41 -1.52 -34.39
N ASN A 136 12.01 -1.67 -35.58
CA ASN A 136 12.55 -2.96 -36.02
C ASN A 136 13.94 -3.19 -35.44
N ILE A 137 14.05 -4.13 -34.49
CA ILE A 137 15.28 -4.44 -33.80
C ILE A 137 15.85 -5.76 -34.34
N PRO A 138 17.15 -5.85 -34.73
CA PRO A 138 17.77 -7.13 -35.09
C PRO A 138 17.53 -8.16 -33.96
N ILE A 139 17.14 -9.39 -34.33
CA ILE A 139 16.78 -10.43 -33.33
C ILE A 139 17.95 -10.71 -32.39
N ALA A 140 19.18 -10.74 -32.87
CA ALA A 140 20.37 -10.90 -32.02
C ALA A 140 20.46 -9.79 -30.96
N THR A 141 20.18 -8.53 -31.33
CA THR A 141 20.14 -7.39 -30.41
C THR A 141 18.97 -7.51 -29.42
N MET A 142 17.79 -7.92 -29.92
CA MET A 142 16.61 -8.11 -29.05
C MET A 142 16.85 -9.16 -27.97
N ARG A 143 17.54 -10.26 -28.31
CA ARG A 143 17.93 -11.30 -27.34
C ARG A 143 18.89 -10.79 -26.29
N LEU A 144 19.83 -9.92 -26.63
CA LEU A 144 20.73 -9.27 -25.66
C LEU A 144 19.94 -8.35 -24.73
N ILE A 145 19.02 -7.55 -25.28
CA ILE A 145 18.13 -6.68 -24.48
C ILE A 145 17.34 -7.54 -23.48
N LEU A 146 16.66 -8.59 -23.94
CA LEU A 146 15.86 -9.46 -23.09
C LEU A 146 16.68 -10.11 -21.98
N LYS A 147 17.88 -10.61 -22.31
CA LYS A 147 18.81 -11.18 -21.32
C LYS A 147 19.19 -10.17 -20.25
N ASP A 148 19.57 -8.95 -20.63
CA ASP A 148 20.02 -7.93 -19.69
C ASP A 148 18.87 -7.43 -18.83
N VAL A 149 17.66 -7.28 -19.42
CA VAL A 149 16.42 -6.93 -18.68
C VAL A 149 16.06 -8.04 -17.69
N GLU A 150 16.22 -9.32 -18.02
CA GLU A 150 15.96 -10.42 -17.10
C GLU A 150 16.97 -10.45 -15.94
N VAL A 151 18.28 -10.24 -16.21
CA VAL A 151 19.29 -10.10 -15.16
C VAL A 151 18.99 -8.92 -14.23
N TYR A 152 18.56 -7.78 -14.80
CA TYR A 152 18.11 -6.62 -14.01
C TYR A 152 16.91 -7.00 -13.12
N ALA A 153 15.90 -7.65 -13.67
CA ALA A 153 14.70 -8.05 -12.94
C ALA A 153 15.00 -9.02 -11.78
N ILE A 154 15.92 -9.97 -11.97
CA ILE A 154 16.38 -10.87 -10.89
C ILE A 154 17.02 -10.08 -9.74
N LYS A 155 17.84 -9.07 -10.04
CA LYS A 155 18.43 -8.20 -9.02
C LYS A 155 17.38 -7.35 -8.29
N CYS A 156 16.39 -6.84 -9.01
CA CYS A 156 15.25 -6.13 -8.42
C CYS A 156 14.46 -7.04 -7.47
N MET A 157 14.12 -8.24 -7.91
CA MET A 157 13.43 -9.24 -7.09
C MET A 157 14.20 -9.57 -5.81
N GLN A 158 15.53 -9.76 -5.91
CA GLN A 158 16.38 -9.97 -4.74
C GLN A 158 16.29 -8.78 -3.79
N ARG A 159 16.37 -7.55 -4.30
CA ARG A 159 16.30 -6.34 -3.48
C ARG A 159 14.95 -6.18 -2.80
N THR A 160 13.85 -6.43 -3.51
CA THR A 160 12.49 -6.45 -2.94
C THR A 160 12.38 -7.47 -1.80
N PHE A 161 12.95 -8.67 -1.98
CA PHE A 161 12.98 -9.68 -0.92
C PHE A 161 13.77 -9.21 0.31
N GLU A 162 14.94 -8.58 0.13
CA GLU A 162 15.75 -8.01 1.21
C GLU A 162 14.96 -6.95 1.99
N HIS A 163 14.26 -6.04 1.30
CA HIS A 163 13.38 -5.06 1.93
C HIS A 163 12.24 -5.70 2.70
N SER A 164 11.60 -6.74 2.14
CA SER A 164 10.55 -7.47 2.83
C SER A 164 11.05 -8.10 4.13
N MET A 165 12.24 -8.71 4.11
CA MET A 165 12.85 -9.27 5.32
C MET A 165 13.21 -8.20 6.34
N ALA A 166 13.74 -7.07 5.89
CA ALA A 166 14.06 -5.94 6.77
C ALA A 166 12.80 -5.39 7.45
N ILE A 167 11.71 -5.10 6.70
CA ILE A 167 10.45 -4.63 7.27
C ILE A 167 9.88 -5.62 8.30
N LYS A 168 9.98 -6.93 8.05
CA LYS A 168 9.53 -7.97 8.98
C LYS A 168 10.33 -8.02 10.28
N ALA A 169 11.59 -7.60 10.24
CA ALA A 169 12.50 -7.61 11.39
C ALA A 169 12.37 -6.36 12.28
N LEU A 170 11.73 -5.28 11.82
CA LEU A 170 11.53 -4.06 12.60
C LEU A 170 10.56 -4.29 13.76
N ASN A 171 10.80 -3.65 14.90
CA ASN A 171 10.06 -3.91 16.12
C ASN A 171 9.22 -2.72 16.61
N THR A 172 9.28 -1.58 15.95
CA THR A 172 8.48 -0.40 16.30
C THR A 172 7.68 0.11 15.10
N ILE A 173 6.52 0.71 15.40
CA ILE A 173 5.67 1.32 14.37
C ILE A 173 6.43 2.42 13.63
N GLU A 174 7.19 3.24 14.35
CA GLU A 174 7.96 4.34 13.79
C GLU A 174 9.02 3.84 12.79
N GLU A 175 9.79 2.81 13.15
CA GLU A 175 10.78 2.21 12.25
C GLU A 175 10.12 1.66 10.98
N ILE A 176 8.99 0.96 11.10
CA ILE A 176 8.27 0.39 9.96
C ILE A 176 7.75 1.50 9.04
N GLN A 177 7.15 2.55 9.60
CA GLN A 177 6.62 3.68 8.82
C GLN A 177 7.71 4.46 8.10
N ASN A 178 8.87 4.64 8.72
CA ASN A 178 9.99 5.42 8.18
C ASN A 178 10.95 4.59 7.32
N TYR A 179 10.79 3.28 7.24
CA TYR A 179 11.66 2.42 6.44
C TYR A 179 11.57 2.75 4.95
N ASP A 180 12.67 3.19 4.35
CA ASP A 180 12.74 3.51 2.92
C ASP A 180 13.08 2.27 2.09
N PHE A 181 12.08 1.71 1.44
CA PHE A 181 12.22 0.57 0.54
C PHE A 181 12.46 0.96 -0.93
N THR A 182 12.61 2.25 -1.23
CA THR A 182 12.82 2.69 -2.62
C THR A 182 14.29 2.67 -3.03
N THR A 183 15.20 2.40 -2.11
CA THR A 183 16.64 2.50 -2.27
C THR A 183 17.31 1.16 -2.59
N GLY A 184 18.50 1.22 -3.18
CA GLY A 184 19.37 0.05 -3.39
C GLY A 184 18.95 -0.86 -4.55
N TYR A 185 17.95 -0.48 -5.35
CA TYR A 185 17.65 -1.14 -6.61
C TYR A 185 18.76 -0.87 -7.64
N PRO A 186 19.01 -1.81 -8.57
CA PRO A 186 19.98 -1.59 -9.64
C PRO A 186 19.51 -0.47 -10.57
N GLU A 187 20.46 0.17 -11.24
CA GLU A 187 20.17 1.11 -12.31
C GLU A 187 19.42 0.42 -13.46
N LYS A 188 18.41 1.09 -14.01
CA LYS A 188 17.63 0.56 -15.13
C LYS A 188 18.51 0.41 -16.38
N PRO A 189 18.38 -0.70 -17.10
CA PRO A 189 19.11 -0.89 -18.36
C PRO A 189 18.74 0.17 -19.40
N VAL A 190 19.75 0.68 -20.10
CA VAL A 190 19.58 1.65 -21.19
C VAL A 190 20.22 1.07 -22.45
N PHE A 191 19.43 0.97 -23.52
CA PHE A 191 19.88 0.45 -24.81
C PHE A 191 19.77 1.52 -25.87
N ASN A 192 20.87 1.77 -26.60
CA ASN A 192 20.88 2.65 -27.74
C ASN A 192 20.74 1.80 -29.01
N ILE A 193 19.62 1.93 -29.69
CA ILE A 193 19.36 1.29 -30.96
C ILE A 193 19.74 2.30 -32.04
N GLN A 194 20.74 1.97 -32.85
CA GLN A 194 21.14 2.76 -34.02
C GLN A 194 20.34 2.32 -35.23
#